data_d667e6d7096d1c0e04e54be02383a4fe
#
_entry.id   d667e6d7096d1c0e04e54be02383a4fe
#
_cell.length_a   1.000
_cell.length_b   1.000
_cell.length_c   1.000
_cell.angle_alpha   90.00
_cell.angle_beta   90.00
_cell.angle_gamma   90.00
#
_symmetry.space_group_name_H-M   'P 1'
#
loop_
_entity.id
_entity.type
_entity.pdbx_description
1 polymer ?
#
loop_
_entity_poly.entity_id
_entity_poly.type
_entity_poly.pdbx_seq_one_letter_code
_entity_poly.pdbx_strand_id
1 'polypeptide(L)'
;EYRVSASEDLSTKPDAQASFVARYPDGFQSLTNDDDYHRFYYQLQKNVDAQISRVIAALRSSRRQYRDTIIVYLSDHGEMLGAHGGMFQKWHSAYDEMLRVPFVFHNPKLFPQSVSSDEITSHADLLPTMLGLAGLDENVLANQLKETHTQVRRLVGRDLSGVLLGEQSPNRLANDSVFF
;
A
#
# COMPACT_ATOMS: atom_id res chain seq x y z
N GLU A 1 -2.37 12.14 17.17
CA GLU A 1 -1.74 13.45 17.01
C GLU A 1 -0.72 13.35 15.87
N TYR A 2 -0.97 14.06 14.77
CA TYR A 2 -0.07 14.04 13.62
C TYR A 2 1.20 14.83 13.97
N ARG A 3 2.34 14.16 13.99
CA ARG A 3 3.62 14.84 14.22
C ARG A 3 4.23 15.23 12.88
N VAL A 4 4.10 16.50 12.54
CA VAL A 4 4.91 17.09 11.48
C VAL A 4 6.31 17.30 12.05
N SER A 5 7.34 16.69 11.44
CA SER A 5 8.72 17.08 11.74
C SER A 5 8.95 18.47 11.16
N ALA A 6 8.85 19.47 12.01
CA ALA A 6 8.79 20.88 11.61
C ALA A 6 10.06 21.41 10.92
N SER A 7 11.19 20.74 11.09
CA SER A 7 12.44 21.11 10.37
C SER A 7 13.32 19.88 10.25
N GLU A 8 13.72 19.57 9.04
CA GLU A 8 14.73 18.56 8.75
C GLU A 8 15.90 19.21 8.01
N ASP A 9 17.12 18.84 8.35
CA ASP A 9 18.30 19.24 7.59
C ASP A 9 18.38 18.43 6.30
N LEU A 10 17.87 19.01 5.23
CA LEU A 10 17.87 18.39 3.91
C LEU A 10 19.25 18.39 3.24
N SER A 11 20.26 19.06 3.81
CA SER A 11 21.63 19.04 3.29
C SER A 11 22.27 17.65 3.35
N THR A 12 21.75 16.77 4.19
CA THR A 12 22.20 15.37 4.33
C THR A 12 21.43 14.40 3.42
N LYS A 13 20.49 14.90 2.64
CA LYS A 13 19.61 14.12 1.76
C LYS A 13 19.96 14.34 0.30
N PRO A 14 19.42 13.52 -0.61
CA PRO A 14 19.55 13.76 -2.05
C PRO A 14 19.04 15.16 -2.45
N ASP A 15 19.72 15.82 -3.36
CA ASP A 15 19.37 17.16 -3.85
C ASP A 15 17.93 17.29 -4.36
N ALA A 16 17.37 16.19 -4.86
CA ALA A 16 15.97 16.13 -5.31
C ALA A 16 14.99 16.55 -4.21
N GLN A 17 15.21 16.15 -2.97
CA GLN A 17 14.34 16.49 -1.84
C GLN A 17 14.41 17.98 -1.50
N ALA A 18 15.61 18.53 -1.36
CA ALA A 18 15.79 19.94 -1.11
C ALA A 18 15.23 20.81 -2.24
N SER A 19 15.46 20.42 -3.49
CA SER A 19 14.94 21.15 -4.65
C SER A 19 13.42 21.10 -4.74
N PHE A 20 12.80 19.99 -4.33
CA PHE A 20 11.34 19.87 -4.28
C PHE A 20 10.74 20.84 -3.24
N VAL A 21 11.27 20.85 -2.02
CA VAL A 21 10.79 21.76 -0.97
C VAL A 21 10.94 23.22 -1.42
N ALA A 22 12.08 23.58 -2.04
CA ALA A 22 12.33 24.95 -2.49
C ALA A 22 11.41 25.39 -3.64
N ARG A 23 10.97 24.46 -4.51
CA ARG A 23 10.16 24.75 -5.70
C ARG A 23 8.67 24.46 -5.54
N TYR A 24 8.27 23.77 -4.50
CA TYR A 24 6.88 23.39 -4.30
C TYR A 24 5.91 24.58 -4.32
N PRO A 25 6.22 25.71 -3.65
CA PRO A 25 5.35 26.89 -3.67
C PRO A 25 5.14 27.48 -5.06
N ASP A 26 6.12 27.32 -5.96
CA ASP A 26 6.07 27.88 -7.32
C ASP A 26 5.37 26.95 -8.31
N GLY A 27 5.45 25.64 -8.10
CA GLY A 27 4.91 24.63 -9.02
C GLY A 27 3.50 24.13 -8.70
N PHE A 28 3.07 24.28 -7.48
CA PHE A 28 1.76 23.87 -6.98
C PHE A 28 1.15 25.03 -6.18
N GLN A 29 -0.15 25.03 -5.99
CA GLN A 29 -0.82 26.10 -5.26
C GLN A 29 -0.18 26.26 -3.88
N SER A 30 0.24 27.47 -3.55
CA SER A 30 0.74 27.79 -2.23
C SER A 30 -0.38 27.54 -1.22
N LEU A 31 -0.13 26.61 -0.31
CA LEU A 31 -1.01 26.36 0.81
C LEU A 31 -0.80 27.49 1.82
N THR A 32 -1.77 28.37 1.94
CA THR A 32 -1.71 29.50 2.86
C THR A 32 -1.92 29.10 4.31
N ASN A 33 -2.38 27.85 4.54
CA ASN A 33 -2.68 27.34 5.88
C ASN A 33 -2.56 25.80 5.90
N ASP A 34 -1.55 25.27 6.55
CA ASP A 34 -1.29 23.85 6.69
C ASP A 34 -2.42 23.13 7.46
N ASP A 35 -3.01 23.78 8.46
CA ASP A 35 -4.13 23.21 9.22
C ASP A 35 -5.36 22.98 8.35
N ASP A 36 -5.66 23.89 7.43
CA ASP A 36 -6.79 23.72 6.52
C ASP A 36 -6.52 22.60 5.50
N TYR A 37 -5.27 22.46 5.06
CA TYR A 37 -4.88 21.35 4.20
C TYR A 37 -5.06 20.00 4.91
N HIS A 38 -4.58 19.86 6.15
CA HIS A 38 -4.78 18.66 6.96
C HIS A 38 -6.26 18.36 7.18
N ARG A 39 -7.06 19.35 7.55
CA ARG A 39 -8.52 19.19 7.72
C ARG A 39 -9.20 18.74 6.44
N PHE A 40 -8.81 19.33 5.31
CA PHE A 40 -9.33 18.94 4.01
C PHE A 40 -8.96 17.52 3.65
N TYR A 41 -7.71 17.13 3.86
CA TYR A 41 -7.25 15.77 3.64
C TYR A 41 -8.06 14.75 4.47
N TYR A 42 -8.21 15.00 5.78
CA TYR A 42 -9.03 14.12 6.63
C TYR A 42 -10.49 14.09 6.22
N GLN A 43 -11.04 15.22 5.76
CA GLN A 43 -12.41 15.23 5.23
C GLN A 43 -12.54 14.37 3.96
N LEU A 44 -11.55 14.40 3.08
CA LEU A 44 -11.52 13.53 1.90
C LEU A 44 -11.44 12.04 2.30
N GLN A 45 -10.58 11.70 3.25
CA GLN A 45 -10.48 10.33 3.79
C GLN A 45 -11.83 9.85 4.35
N LYS A 46 -12.49 10.69 5.14
CA LYS A 46 -13.84 10.39 5.66
C LYS A 46 -14.86 10.17 4.54
N ASN A 47 -14.81 10.98 3.49
CA ASN A 47 -15.72 10.83 2.35
C ASN A 47 -15.46 9.53 1.59
N VAL A 48 -14.20 9.17 1.36
CA VAL A 48 -13.80 7.91 0.73
C VAL A 48 -14.24 6.72 1.58
N ASP A 49 -14.00 6.75 2.88
CA ASP A 49 -14.42 5.69 3.82
C ASP A 49 -15.94 5.45 3.75
N ALA A 50 -16.73 6.52 3.68
CA ALA A 50 -18.18 6.41 3.50
C ALA A 50 -18.58 5.69 2.19
N GLN A 51 -17.84 5.91 1.09
CA GLN A 51 -18.11 5.21 -0.18
C GLN A 51 -17.67 3.74 -0.11
N ILE A 52 -16.51 3.45 0.47
CA ILE A 52 -16.04 2.08 0.70
C ILE A 52 -17.04 1.32 1.56
N SER A 53 -17.54 1.94 2.62
CA SER A 53 -18.57 1.35 3.49
C SER A 53 -19.85 0.98 2.73
N ARG A 54 -20.26 1.78 1.75
CA ARG A 54 -21.41 1.47 0.87
C ARG A 54 -21.15 0.25 0.01
N VAL A 55 -19.95 0.11 -0.56
CA VAL A 55 -19.56 -1.06 -1.36
C VAL A 55 -19.57 -2.32 -0.50
N ILE A 56 -18.97 -2.24 0.69
CA ILE A 56 -18.95 -3.37 1.63
C ILE A 56 -20.35 -3.74 2.10
N ALA A 57 -21.22 -2.76 2.37
CA ALA A 57 -22.61 -2.99 2.74
C ALA A 57 -23.38 -3.70 1.62
N ALA A 58 -23.19 -3.29 0.36
CA ALA A 58 -23.80 -3.95 -0.80
C ALA A 58 -23.32 -5.41 -0.93
N LEU A 59 -22.03 -5.68 -0.73
CA LEU A 59 -21.50 -7.04 -0.74
C LEU A 59 -22.08 -7.87 0.41
N ARG A 60 -22.19 -7.32 1.61
CA ARG A 60 -22.76 -7.98 2.80
C ARG A 60 -24.24 -8.29 2.66
N SER A 61 -24.99 -7.59 1.81
CA SER A 61 -26.40 -7.88 1.54
C SER A 61 -26.60 -9.27 0.93
N SER A 62 -25.60 -9.79 0.24
CA SER A 62 -25.55 -11.18 -0.22
C SER A 62 -24.56 -11.99 0.64
N ARG A 63 -25.11 -12.69 1.66
CA ARG A 63 -24.29 -13.48 2.59
C ARG A 63 -23.36 -14.47 1.88
N ARG A 64 -23.80 -15.07 0.78
CA ARG A 64 -22.99 -16.00 0.00
C ARG A 64 -21.81 -15.28 -0.65
N GLN A 65 -22.08 -14.20 -1.38
CA GLN A 65 -21.04 -13.44 -2.07
C GLN A 65 -20.02 -12.90 -1.09
N TYR A 66 -20.46 -12.34 0.04
CA TYR A 66 -19.55 -11.83 1.07
C TYR A 66 -18.60 -12.91 1.61
N ARG A 67 -19.09 -14.12 1.83
CA ARG A 67 -18.27 -15.25 2.30
C ARG A 67 -17.30 -15.78 1.24
N ASP A 68 -17.66 -15.65 -0.03
CA ASP A 68 -16.89 -16.18 -1.15
C ASP A 68 -15.99 -15.10 -1.81
N THR A 69 -15.93 -13.89 -1.23
CA THR A 69 -15.11 -12.77 -1.74
C THR A 69 -13.97 -12.44 -0.79
N ILE A 70 -12.76 -12.32 -1.32
CA ILE A 70 -11.62 -11.70 -0.61
C ILE A 70 -11.66 -10.20 -0.91
N ILE A 71 -11.71 -9.39 0.13
CA ILE A 71 -11.59 -7.94 0.03
C ILE A 71 -10.14 -7.58 0.33
N VAL A 72 -9.51 -6.86 -0.60
CA VAL A 72 -8.18 -6.29 -0.39
C VAL A 72 -8.33 -4.78 -0.30
N TYR A 73 -7.80 -4.19 0.77
CA TYR A 73 -7.76 -2.76 0.97
C TYR A 73 -6.30 -2.32 1.05
N LEU A 74 -5.91 -1.43 0.15
CA LEU A 74 -4.56 -0.89 0.07
C LEU A 74 -4.60 0.55 -0.46
N SER A 75 -3.48 1.25 -0.35
CA SER A 75 -3.25 2.53 -1.03
C SER A 75 -2.07 2.39 -1.99
N ASP A 76 -2.06 3.16 -3.05
CA ASP A 76 -0.96 3.20 -4.02
C ASP A 76 0.32 3.81 -3.41
N HIS A 77 0.17 4.84 -2.56
CA HIS A 77 1.22 5.51 -1.79
C HIS A 77 0.59 6.30 -0.64
N GLY A 78 1.42 6.84 0.20
CA GLY A 78 1.03 7.73 1.27
C GLY A 78 1.02 9.22 0.86
N GLU A 79 1.07 10.10 1.84
CA GLU A 79 1.05 11.54 1.69
C GLU A 79 1.93 12.21 2.76
N MET A 80 2.79 13.13 2.36
CA MET A 80 3.73 13.79 3.27
C MET A 80 3.06 14.76 4.25
N LEU A 81 1.98 15.39 3.86
CA LEU A 81 1.17 16.33 4.68
C LEU A 81 1.99 17.41 5.41
N GLY A 82 3.05 17.92 4.80
CA GLY A 82 3.92 18.93 5.39
C GLY A 82 5.05 18.38 6.26
N ALA A 83 5.20 17.04 6.36
CA ALA A 83 6.32 16.44 7.06
C ALA A 83 7.69 16.81 6.44
N HIS A 84 8.76 16.57 7.18
CA HIS A 84 10.14 16.69 6.70
C HIS A 84 10.48 18.06 6.06
N GLY A 85 10.15 19.14 6.78
CA GLY A 85 10.48 20.49 6.33
C GLY A 85 9.47 21.09 5.37
N GLY A 86 8.23 20.61 5.39
CA GLY A 86 7.13 21.15 4.59
C GLY A 86 6.90 20.43 3.27
N MET A 87 7.28 19.15 3.18
CA MET A 87 6.99 18.34 2.01
C MET A 87 5.50 17.99 1.92
N PHE A 88 4.97 18.08 0.71
CA PHE A 88 3.60 17.70 0.39
C PHE A 88 3.59 16.67 -0.72
N GLN A 89 2.49 15.92 -0.83
CA GLN A 89 2.33 14.85 -1.81
C GLN A 89 3.39 13.75 -1.64
N LYS A 90 3.98 13.26 -2.73
CA LYS A 90 4.79 12.04 -2.76
C LYS A 90 6.09 12.14 -3.55
N TRP A 91 6.45 13.29 -4.02
CA TRP A 91 7.51 13.44 -5.01
C TRP A 91 8.90 13.23 -4.40
N HIS A 92 9.71 12.42 -5.08
CA HIS A 92 11.15 12.27 -4.83
C HIS A 92 11.54 11.88 -3.40
N SER A 93 10.69 11.16 -2.69
CA SER A 93 10.98 10.72 -1.34
C SER A 93 10.69 9.25 -1.10
N ALA A 94 11.34 8.68 -0.08
CA ALA A 94 11.13 7.32 0.38
C ALA A 94 10.91 7.31 1.92
N TYR A 95 10.23 8.31 2.43
CA TYR A 95 9.87 8.40 3.84
C TYR A 95 8.70 7.48 4.18
N ASP A 96 8.59 7.13 5.46
CA ASP A 96 7.53 6.26 5.97
C ASP A 96 6.13 6.77 5.62
N GLU A 97 5.92 8.08 5.66
CA GLU A 97 4.66 8.74 5.30
C GLU A 97 4.22 8.43 3.87
N MET A 98 5.19 8.11 3.01
CA MET A 98 4.97 7.75 1.61
C MET A 98 4.83 6.25 1.40
N LEU A 99 5.69 5.46 2.07
CA LEU A 99 5.85 4.03 1.81
C LEU A 99 4.93 3.18 2.67
N ARG A 100 4.64 3.63 3.90
CA ARG A 100 3.85 2.87 4.86
C ARG A 100 2.36 3.11 4.64
N VAL A 101 1.76 2.27 3.82
CA VAL A 101 0.35 2.32 3.46
C VAL A 101 -0.42 1.11 3.99
N PRO A 102 -1.75 1.18 4.11
CA PRO A 102 -2.55 0.02 4.46
C PRO A 102 -2.36 -1.11 3.45
N PHE A 103 -2.27 -2.34 3.95
CA PHE A 103 -2.30 -3.55 3.15
C PHE A 103 -3.08 -4.61 3.92
N VAL A 104 -4.39 -4.67 3.68
CA VAL A 104 -5.34 -5.44 4.48
C VAL A 104 -6.08 -6.44 3.61
N PHE A 105 -6.14 -7.68 4.05
CA PHE A 105 -6.94 -8.74 3.45
C PHE A 105 -8.09 -9.09 4.39
N HIS A 106 -9.29 -9.21 3.83
CA HIS A 106 -10.47 -9.61 4.59
C HIS A 106 -11.30 -10.65 3.85
N ASN A 107 -11.59 -11.72 4.53
CA ASN A 107 -12.62 -12.69 4.17
C ASN A 107 -13.07 -13.41 5.45
N PRO A 108 -14.37 -13.45 5.77
CA PRO A 108 -14.86 -13.99 7.05
C PRO A 108 -14.67 -15.50 7.21
N LYS A 109 -14.38 -16.21 6.11
CA LYS A 109 -14.16 -17.67 6.09
C LYS A 109 -12.68 -18.00 6.17
N LEU A 110 -11.85 -17.30 5.41
CA LEU A 110 -10.40 -17.55 5.36
C LEU A 110 -9.67 -16.92 6.57
N PHE A 111 -10.15 -15.77 7.02
CA PHE A 111 -9.52 -15.00 8.10
C PHE A 111 -10.54 -14.78 9.23
N PRO A 112 -10.84 -15.85 10.03
CA PRO A 112 -11.88 -15.77 11.07
C PRO A 112 -11.45 -14.90 12.26
N GLN A 113 -10.17 -14.62 12.39
CA GLN A 113 -9.59 -13.78 13.43
C GLN A 113 -8.78 -12.65 12.82
N SER A 114 -8.75 -11.51 13.50
CA SER A 114 -7.89 -10.39 13.12
C SER A 114 -6.46 -10.69 13.56
N VAL A 115 -5.53 -10.64 12.61
CA VAL A 115 -4.10 -10.83 12.83
C VAL A 115 -3.36 -9.67 12.16
N SER A 116 -2.31 -9.19 12.80
CA SER A 116 -1.34 -8.27 12.19
C SER A 116 0.00 -8.96 12.03
N SER A 117 0.73 -8.58 10.99
CA SER A 117 2.07 -9.07 10.70
C SER A 117 3.03 -7.89 10.57
N ASP A 118 4.26 -8.07 11.07
CA ASP A 118 5.35 -7.12 10.93
C ASP A 118 6.22 -7.38 9.68
N GLU A 119 5.76 -8.27 8.79
CA GLU A 119 6.43 -8.52 7.52
C GLU A 119 6.52 -7.23 6.69
N ILE A 120 7.71 -6.94 6.18
CA ILE A 120 7.87 -5.87 5.20
C ILE A 120 7.27 -6.35 3.88
N THR A 121 6.33 -5.60 3.35
CA THR A 121 5.58 -5.95 2.14
C THR A 121 5.76 -4.89 1.05
N SER A 122 5.46 -5.27 -0.18
CA SER A 122 5.46 -4.39 -1.35
C SER A 122 4.20 -4.61 -2.16
N HIS A 123 3.81 -3.64 -2.97
CA HIS A 123 2.72 -3.81 -3.95
C HIS A 123 3.00 -4.94 -4.94
N ALA A 124 4.28 -5.25 -5.20
CA ALA A 124 4.67 -6.38 -6.02
C ALA A 124 4.20 -7.74 -5.44
N ASP A 125 4.01 -7.80 -4.11
CA ASP A 125 3.55 -9.02 -3.43
C ASP A 125 2.04 -9.28 -3.63
N LEU A 126 1.26 -8.30 -4.11
CA LEU A 126 -0.19 -8.43 -4.25
C LEU A 126 -0.57 -9.58 -5.19
N LEU A 127 -0.05 -9.57 -6.42
CA LEU A 127 -0.42 -10.56 -7.42
C LEU A 127 -0.02 -11.98 -7.02
N PRO A 128 1.24 -12.29 -6.63
CA PRO A 128 1.59 -13.64 -6.17
C PRO A 128 0.76 -14.08 -4.96
N THR A 129 0.47 -13.18 -4.01
CA THR A 129 -0.39 -13.49 -2.86
C THR A 129 -1.83 -13.83 -3.29
N MET A 130 -2.39 -13.11 -4.24
CA MET A 130 -3.71 -13.42 -4.78
C MET A 130 -3.76 -14.78 -5.47
N LEU A 131 -2.70 -15.14 -6.21
CA LEU A 131 -2.56 -16.47 -6.82
C LEU A 131 -2.48 -17.56 -5.75
N GLY A 132 -1.63 -17.37 -4.73
CA GLY A 132 -1.51 -18.32 -3.62
C GLY A 132 -2.82 -18.52 -2.87
N LEU A 133 -3.54 -17.44 -2.54
CA LEU A 133 -4.87 -17.53 -1.90
C LEU A 133 -5.93 -18.22 -2.80
N ALA A 134 -5.77 -18.15 -4.11
CA ALA A 134 -6.61 -18.88 -5.07
C ALA A 134 -6.17 -20.34 -5.27
N GLY A 135 -5.08 -20.79 -4.63
CA GLY A 135 -4.51 -22.14 -4.79
C GLY A 135 -3.85 -22.35 -6.15
N LEU A 136 -3.39 -21.28 -6.80
CA LEU A 136 -2.75 -21.32 -8.11
C LEU A 136 -1.23 -21.25 -7.96
N ASP A 137 -0.52 -22.17 -8.61
CA ASP A 137 0.93 -22.19 -8.66
C ASP A 137 1.44 -21.31 -9.81
N GLU A 138 2.29 -20.33 -9.50
CA GLU A 138 2.86 -19.39 -10.48
C GLU A 138 3.63 -20.11 -11.58
N ASN A 139 4.40 -21.16 -11.26
CA ASN A 139 5.23 -21.86 -12.24
C ASN A 139 4.36 -22.65 -13.21
N VAL A 140 3.28 -23.26 -12.72
CA VAL A 140 2.29 -23.95 -13.56
C VAL A 140 1.64 -22.98 -14.51
N LEU A 141 1.14 -21.83 -14.00
CA LEU A 141 0.54 -20.79 -14.81
C LEU A 141 1.53 -20.21 -15.84
N ALA A 142 2.76 -19.93 -15.42
CA ALA A 142 3.79 -19.43 -16.33
C ALA A 142 4.07 -20.39 -17.48
N ASN A 143 4.09 -21.70 -17.24
CA ASN A 143 4.28 -22.70 -18.30
C ASN A 143 3.09 -22.77 -19.25
N GLN A 144 1.86 -22.70 -18.75
CA GLN A 144 0.66 -22.63 -19.59
C GLN A 144 0.63 -21.36 -20.46
N LEU A 145 1.00 -20.22 -19.88
CA LEU A 145 1.03 -18.95 -20.60
C LEU A 145 2.06 -18.93 -21.73
N LYS A 146 3.17 -19.66 -21.63
CA LYS A 146 4.17 -19.78 -22.72
C LYS A 146 3.61 -20.37 -24.00
N GLU A 147 2.51 -21.12 -23.94
CA GLU A 147 1.86 -21.68 -25.12
C GLU A 147 1.18 -20.62 -25.98
N THR A 148 0.78 -19.50 -25.37
CA THR A 148 -0.03 -18.45 -26.01
C THR A 148 0.62 -17.06 -25.98
N HIS A 149 1.68 -16.87 -25.21
CA HIS A 149 2.35 -15.60 -25.01
C HIS A 149 3.83 -15.68 -25.38
N THR A 150 4.32 -14.68 -26.08
CA THR A 150 5.72 -14.60 -26.52
C THR A 150 6.70 -14.31 -25.38
N GLN A 151 6.23 -13.69 -24.29
CA GLN A 151 7.03 -13.40 -23.12
C GLN A 151 6.23 -13.71 -21.85
N VAL A 152 6.81 -14.55 -21.01
CA VAL A 152 6.31 -14.82 -19.65
C VAL A 152 7.45 -14.58 -18.68
N ARG A 153 7.30 -13.64 -17.77
CA ARG A 153 8.30 -13.30 -16.75
C ARG A 153 7.81 -13.77 -15.38
N ARG A 154 8.76 -14.16 -14.54
CA ARG A 154 8.44 -14.43 -13.13
C ARG A 154 7.97 -13.16 -12.42
N LEU A 155 7.05 -13.34 -11.48
CA LEU A 155 6.66 -12.28 -10.59
C LEU A 155 7.83 -11.94 -9.66
N VAL A 156 8.05 -10.66 -9.41
CA VAL A 156 9.15 -10.18 -8.55
C VAL A 156 8.75 -10.13 -7.08
N GLY A 157 7.45 -10.11 -6.79
CA GLY A 157 6.91 -10.11 -5.44
C GLY A 157 6.87 -11.51 -4.83
N ARG A 158 6.53 -11.56 -3.55
CA ARG A 158 6.43 -12.77 -2.75
C ARG A 158 4.97 -13.17 -2.56
N ASP A 159 4.72 -14.46 -2.49
CA ASP A 159 3.45 -14.99 -2.04
C ASP A 159 3.36 -14.94 -0.50
N LEU A 160 2.48 -14.11 0.01
CA LEU A 160 2.21 -13.95 1.44
C LEU A 160 0.98 -14.76 1.90
N SER A 161 0.43 -15.63 1.07
CA SER A 161 -0.78 -16.40 1.40
C SER A 161 -0.60 -17.24 2.66
N GLY A 162 0.56 -17.88 2.85
CA GLY A 162 0.89 -18.65 4.04
C GLY A 162 0.91 -17.79 5.31
N VAL A 163 1.43 -16.56 5.23
CA VAL A 163 1.40 -15.61 6.36
C VAL A 163 -0.04 -15.24 6.72
N LEU A 164 -0.85 -14.93 5.70
CA LEU A 164 -2.26 -14.55 5.87
C LEU A 164 -3.11 -15.68 6.44
N LEU A 165 -2.79 -16.93 6.11
CA LEU A 165 -3.50 -18.13 6.59
C LEU A 165 -3.01 -18.60 7.96
N GLY A 166 -2.02 -17.92 8.56
CA GLY A 166 -1.47 -18.28 9.88
C GLY A 166 -0.44 -19.41 9.83
N GLU A 167 0.05 -19.74 8.66
CA GLU A 167 1.22 -20.60 8.49
C GLU A 167 2.49 -19.85 8.91
N GLN A 168 3.55 -20.59 9.21
CA GLN A 168 4.81 -19.93 9.58
C GLN A 168 5.30 -19.07 8.40
N SER A 169 5.71 -17.86 8.73
CA SER A 169 6.34 -16.95 7.76
C SER A 169 7.50 -17.68 7.06
N PRO A 170 7.58 -17.67 5.74
CA PRO A 170 8.74 -18.23 5.06
C PRO A 170 10.00 -17.60 5.65
N ASN A 171 11.00 -18.43 5.95
CA ASN A 171 12.27 -17.98 6.51
C ASN A 171 12.76 -16.78 5.69
N ARG A 172 12.65 -15.60 6.28
CA ARG A 172 13.10 -14.37 5.67
C ARG A 172 14.61 -14.47 5.54
N LEU A 173 15.10 -14.55 4.34
CA LEU A 173 16.53 -14.39 4.11
C LEU A 173 16.90 -12.99 4.56
N ALA A 174 17.97 -12.87 5.35
CA ALA A 174 18.43 -11.61 5.94
C ALA A 174 18.70 -10.47 4.91
N ASN A 175 18.60 -10.78 3.62
CA ASN A 175 18.86 -9.90 2.48
C ASN A 175 17.68 -9.76 1.52
N ASP A 176 16.45 -10.06 1.95
CA ASP A 176 15.27 -9.84 1.11
C ASP A 176 15.10 -8.34 0.85
N SER A 177 15.31 -7.95 -0.40
CA SER A 177 15.03 -6.60 -0.88
C SER A 177 13.55 -6.47 -1.16
N VAL A 178 12.98 -5.37 -0.73
CA VAL A 178 11.61 -5.00 -1.08
C VAL A 178 11.67 -3.93 -2.16
N PHE A 179 10.89 -4.11 -3.21
CA PHE A 179 10.78 -3.12 -4.29
C PHE A 179 9.73 -2.07 -3.92
N PHE A 180 10.10 -0.81 -4.12
CA PHE A 180 9.23 0.34 -3.90
C PHE A 180 8.83 0.99 -5.22
#